data_ed811dda9e8c4e0bd4f2c89fd98f3ee1
#
_entry.id   ed811dda9e8c4e0bd4f2c89fd98f3ee1
#
_cell.length_a   1.000
_cell.length_b   1.000
_cell.length_c   1.000
_cell.angle_alpha   90.00
_cell.angle_beta   90.00
_cell.angle_gamma   90.00
#
_symmetry.space_group_name_H-M   'P 1'
#
loop_
_entity.id
_entity.type
_entity.pdbx_description
1 polymer ?
#
loop_
_entity_poly.entity_id
_entity_poly.type
_entity_poly.pdbx_seq_one_letter_code
_entity_poly.pdbx_strand_id
1 'polypeptide(L)'
;MIKFYLVLVFFLISNCSFDNKSGIWTNDEILKASSEKVEKNLFEKNEIIKDELNPNFRVNTPINFIDKNKVEGLNNYGILNFDLNLKKISRYKFSKINNFEYFDPALVFKEEDLIFFDKNGSIIRFDNLSKVIWKKNYYSKSEKKTSPILNFSIQNEILIVTDSLSKFYSINVETGELIWSKNHNSIFISDIKIDDNQIYVIDSNNNFFCFSLLDGSKIWEFNADFELIKSQKKLSISFDKINVYFNNVKGDIYSLDKTNGNLVWITPTRNTDEFFQSFLLKSSEIVLDKNNLYISNNQNSFFSIDKRSGFINWKQNIDSNIKPIIINELIFTITNDGLFF
;
A
#
# COMPACT_ATOMS: atom_id res chain seq x y z
N MET A 1 15.64 45.60 -50.58
CA MET A 1 16.78 45.30 -49.68
C MET A 1 16.39 44.42 -48.51
N ILE A 2 15.31 44.63 -47.83
CA ILE A 2 14.88 43.80 -46.66
C ILE A 2 14.66 42.30 -46.98
N LYS A 3 14.10 41.97 -48.15
CA LYS A 3 13.88 40.57 -48.58
C LYS A 3 15.19 39.81 -48.84
N PHE A 4 16.24 40.52 -49.25
CA PHE A 4 17.54 39.92 -49.50
C PHE A 4 18.29 39.63 -48.19
N TYR A 5 18.11 40.47 -47.17
CA TYR A 5 18.66 40.23 -45.84
C TYR A 5 18.00 39.05 -45.16
N LEU A 6 16.68 38.86 -45.37
CA LEU A 6 15.93 37.73 -44.78
C LEU A 6 16.36 36.40 -45.35
N VAL A 7 16.69 36.33 -46.66
CA VAL A 7 17.23 35.14 -47.32
C VAL A 7 18.64 34.85 -46.86
N LEU A 8 19.48 35.88 -46.66
CA LEU A 8 20.84 35.70 -46.15
C LEU A 8 20.88 35.20 -44.70
N VAL A 9 19.96 35.67 -43.84
CA VAL A 9 19.81 35.21 -42.47
C VAL A 9 19.34 33.73 -42.45
N PHE A 10 18.49 33.34 -43.40
CA PHE A 10 18.02 31.95 -43.49
C PHE A 10 19.18 30.99 -43.92
N PHE A 11 20.11 31.44 -44.75
CA PHE A 11 21.29 30.66 -45.11
C PHE A 11 22.32 30.54 -43.97
N LEU A 12 22.36 31.51 -43.03
CA LEU A 12 23.26 31.44 -41.90
C LEU A 12 22.77 30.51 -40.81
N ILE A 13 21.45 30.21 -40.76
CA ILE A 13 20.85 29.30 -39.79
C ILE A 13 20.98 27.83 -40.27
N SER A 14 21.11 27.58 -41.57
CA SER A 14 21.24 26.23 -42.13
C SER A 14 22.63 25.63 -42.04
N ASN A 15 23.63 26.37 -41.55
CA ASN A 15 25.00 25.89 -41.35
C ASN A 15 25.33 25.46 -39.91
N CYS A 16 24.30 25.26 -39.05
CA CYS A 16 24.53 24.49 -37.84
C CYS A 16 24.72 23.02 -38.22
N SER A 17 25.93 22.67 -38.55
CA SER A 17 26.39 21.29 -38.61
C SER A 17 26.33 20.73 -37.19
N PHE A 18 25.34 19.95 -36.93
CA PHE A 18 25.31 19.10 -35.74
C PHE A 18 26.35 18.00 -35.96
N ASP A 19 27.59 18.23 -35.50
CA ASP A 19 28.60 17.21 -35.55
C ASP A 19 28.44 16.22 -34.38
N ASN A 20 28.92 15.01 -34.55
CA ASN A 20 28.84 13.91 -33.58
C ASN A 20 29.62 14.20 -32.27
N LYS A 21 30.23 15.38 -32.11
CA LYS A 21 31.00 15.79 -30.93
C LYS A 21 30.25 16.78 -30.05
N SER A 22 29.12 17.32 -30.50
CA SER A 22 28.35 18.33 -29.75
C SER A 22 27.52 17.77 -28.59
N GLY A 23 27.48 16.45 -28.40
CA GLY A 23 26.73 15.78 -27.32
C GLY A 23 25.22 15.70 -27.52
N ILE A 24 24.69 16.28 -28.61
CA ILE A 24 23.23 16.21 -28.92
C ILE A 24 22.90 14.93 -29.71
N TRP A 25 23.88 14.44 -30.52
CA TRP A 25 23.80 13.19 -31.26
C TRP A 25 25.03 12.34 -30.96
N THR A 26 24.82 11.12 -30.53
CA THR A 26 25.88 10.12 -30.39
C THR A 26 26.13 9.45 -31.74
N ASN A 27 27.39 9.19 -32.09
CA ASN A 27 27.67 8.39 -33.27
C ASN A 27 27.28 6.92 -33.07
N ASP A 28 27.09 6.20 -34.16
CA ASP A 28 26.66 4.79 -34.12
C ASP A 28 27.63 3.89 -33.34
N GLU A 29 28.89 4.24 -33.20
CA GLU A 29 29.88 3.48 -32.42
C GLU A 29 29.66 3.64 -30.92
N ILE A 30 29.27 4.83 -30.43
CA ILE A 30 28.91 5.05 -29.01
C ILE A 30 27.59 4.36 -28.68
N LEU A 31 26.64 4.41 -29.61
CA LEU A 31 25.37 3.70 -29.46
C LEU A 31 25.58 2.18 -29.44
N LYS A 32 26.44 1.64 -30.32
CA LYS A 32 26.77 0.22 -30.29
C LYS A 32 27.52 -0.17 -29.02
N ALA A 33 28.48 0.63 -28.57
CA ALA A 33 29.19 0.36 -27.33
C ALA A 33 28.31 0.47 -26.10
N SER A 34 27.32 1.39 -26.07
CA SER A 34 26.35 1.50 -24.99
C SER A 34 25.31 0.39 -25.05
N SER A 35 24.83 -0.01 -26.23
CA SER A 35 23.91 -1.11 -26.39
C SER A 35 24.58 -2.46 -26.08
N GLU A 36 25.82 -2.69 -26.50
CA GLU A 36 26.57 -3.90 -26.12
C GLU A 36 26.82 -3.97 -24.59
N LYS A 37 27.08 -2.83 -23.93
CA LYS A 37 27.22 -2.80 -22.47
C LYS A 37 25.92 -3.06 -21.74
N VAL A 38 24.82 -2.50 -22.25
CA VAL A 38 23.48 -2.72 -21.67
C VAL A 38 23.01 -4.15 -21.94
N GLU A 39 23.24 -4.69 -23.16
CA GLU A 39 22.93 -6.08 -23.47
C GLU A 39 23.79 -7.06 -22.66
N LYS A 40 25.07 -6.79 -22.43
CA LYS A 40 25.89 -7.63 -21.55
C LYS A 40 25.43 -7.65 -20.12
N ASN A 41 24.97 -6.51 -19.59
CA ASN A 41 24.42 -6.45 -18.23
C ASN A 41 23.01 -7.06 -18.13
N LEU A 42 22.21 -7.05 -19.22
CA LEU A 42 20.91 -7.71 -19.29
C LEU A 42 21.01 -9.24 -19.38
N PHE A 43 22.13 -9.74 -19.93
CA PHE A 43 22.38 -11.17 -20.11
C PHE A 43 23.50 -11.73 -19.20
N GLU A 44 24.10 -10.92 -18.32
CA GLU A 44 24.80 -11.49 -17.19
C GLU A 44 23.76 -12.30 -16.40
N LYS A 45 23.82 -13.62 -16.60
CA LYS A 45 23.10 -14.57 -15.78
C LYS A 45 23.36 -14.15 -14.33
N ASN A 46 22.36 -13.62 -13.66
CA ASN A 46 22.36 -13.63 -12.21
C ASN A 46 22.76 -15.06 -11.84
N GLU A 47 23.89 -15.22 -11.19
CA GLU A 47 24.27 -16.53 -10.68
C GLU A 47 23.07 -16.98 -9.86
N ILE A 48 22.40 -18.00 -10.36
CA ILE A 48 21.34 -18.66 -9.62
C ILE A 48 22.01 -19.05 -8.31
N ILE A 49 21.58 -18.42 -7.22
CA ILE A 49 22.07 -18.75 -5.88
C ILE A 49 21.79 -20.24 -5.72
N LYS A 50 22.85 -21.06 -5.83
CA LYS A 50 22.75 -22.52 -5.78
C LYS A 50 22.29 -23.06 -4.43
N ASP A 51 22.13 -22.20 -3.44
CA ASP A 51 21.82 -22.52 -2.05
C ASP A 51 20.42 -22.05 -1.62
N GLU A 52 19.48 -21.98 -2.56
CA GLU A 52 18.08 -21.59 -2.26
C GLU A 52 17.36 -22.57 -1.32
N LEU A 53 17.85 -23.78 -1.19
CA LEU A 53 17.27 -24.80 -0.32
C LEU A 53 18.36 -25.40 0.56
N ASN A 54 18.29 -25.19 1.86
CA ASN A 54 19.10 -25.96 2.81
C ASN A 54 18.43 -27.32 3.05
N PRO A 55 18.89 -28.43 2.41
CA PRO A 55 18.22 -29.71 2.50
C PRO A 55 18.30 -30.31 3.91
N ASN A 56 19.16 -29.76 4.76
CA ASN A 56 19.34 -30.21 6.14
C ASN A 56 18.49 -29.44 7.14
N PHE A 57 17.84 -28.34 6.68
CA PHE A 57 16.97 -27.53 7.53
C PHE A 57 15.53 -28.03 7.44
N ARG A 58 15.04 -28.63 8.51
CA ARG A 58 13.63 -29.01 8.63
C ARG A 58 12.89 -27.96 9.44
N VAL A 59 11.99 -27.24 8.78
CA VAL A 59 11.06 -26.33 9.46
C VAL A 59 10.05 -27.17 10.22
N ASN A 60 10.20 -27.26 11.52
CA ASN A 60 9.26 -27.96 12.39
C ASN A 60 8.42 -26.91 13.14
N THR A 61 7.44 -26.34 12.46
CA THR A 61 6.52 -25.38 13.07
C THR A 61 5.33 -26.13 13.67
N PRO A 62 5.12 -26.12 14.98
CA PRO A 62 3.81 -26.43 15.53
C PRO A 62 2.89 -25.31 15.07
N ILE A 63 2.12 -25.53 14.01
CA ILE A 63 1.15 -24.58 13.51
C ILE A 63 -0.03 -24.60 14.49
N ASN A 64 -0.01 -23.73 15.49
CA ASN A 64 -1.17 -23.42 16.26
C ASN A 64 -2.09 -22.54 15.39
N PHE A 65 -3.12 -23.16 14.87
CA PHE A 65 -4.09 -22.50 14.00
C PHE A 65 -4.80 -21.37 14.74
N ILE A 66 -4.63 -20.16 14.26
CA ILE A 66 -5.35 -18.98 14.75
C ILE A 66 -6.77 -19.02 14.19
N ASP A 67 -7.73 -18.71 15.04
CA ASP A 67 -9.17 -18.62 14.73
C ASP A 67 -9.42 -17.83 13.42
N LYS A 68 -10.24 -18.41 12.54
CA LYS A 68 -10.63 -17.87 11.24
C LYS A 68 -11.11 -16.40 11.28
N ASN A 69 -11.58 -15.94 12.42
CA ASN A 69 -12.13 -14.60 12.62
C ASN A 69 -11.08 -13.54 13.00
N LYS A 70 -9.79 -13.91 13.10
CA LYS A 70 -8.70 -12.99 13.51
C LYS A 70 -7.66 -12.76 12.43
N VAL A 71 -8.02 -12.89 11.16
CA VAL A 71 -7.10 -12.85 10.03
C VAL A 71 -6.43 -11.49 9.84
N GLU A 72 -7.09 -10.41 10.26
CA GLU A 72 -6.54 -9.06 10.24
C GLU A 72 -6.59 -8.46 11.63
N GLY A 73 -5.71 -8.95 12.51
CA GLY A 73 -5.51 -8.33 13.80
C GLY A 73 -5.02 -6.88 13.61
N LEU A 74 -5.23 -6.07 14.62
CA LEU A 74 -4.81 -4.66 14.65
C LEU A 74 -3.30 -4.51 14.47
N ASN A 75 -2.54 -5.54 14.79
CA ASN A 75 -1.08 -5.65 14.63
C ASN A 75 -0.64 -6.25 13.29
N ASN A 76 -1.57 -6.45 12.34
CA ASN A 76 -1.37 -7.12 11.05
C ASN A 76 -0.79 -8.54 11.16
N TYR A 77 -0.73 -9.10 12.37
CA TYR A 77 -0.30 -10.45 12.63
C TYR A 77 -1.44 -11.42 12.41
N GLY A 78 -1.28 -12.35 11.50
CA GLY A 78 -2.31 -13.34 11.25
C GLY A 78 -1.96 -14.30 10.14
N ILE A 79 -2.37 -15.54 10.30
CA ILE A 79 -2.20 -16.62 9.35
C ILE A 79 -3.58 -17.17 9.02
N LEU A 80 -3.88 -17.29 7.73
CA LEU A 80 -5.07 -17.98 7.27
C LEU A 80 -4.86 -19.49 7.43
N ASN A 81 -5.71 -20.09 8.23
CA ASN A 81 -5.84 -21.55 8.20
C ASN A 81 -6.92 -21.93 7.21
N PHE A 82 -6.54 -22.52 6.09
CA PHE A 82 -7.49 -23.06 5.13
C PHE A 82 -7.09 -24.48 4.72
N ASP A 83 -8.09 -25.31 4.49
CA ASP A 83 -7.90 -26.59 3.86
C ASP A 83 -7.51 -26.37 2.38
N LEU A 84 -6.48 -27.06 1.91
CA LEU A 84 -6.01 -27.00 0.51
C LEU A 84 -7.06 -27.44 -0.52
N ASN A 85 -8.15 -28.07 -0.08
CA ASN A 85 -9.27 -28.46 -0.93
C ASN A 85 -10.20 -27.26 -1.21
N LEU A 86 -9.82 -26.42 -2.15
CA LEU A 86 -10.62 -25.30 -2.58
C LEU A 86 -11.84 -25.77 -3.37
N LYS A 87 -13.05 -25.60 -2.81
CA LYS A 87 -14.31 -25.80 -3.52
C LYS A 87 -14.91 -24.45 -3.89
N LYS A 88 -15.32 -24.33 -5.17
CA LYS A 88 -16.09 -23.16 -5.59
C LYS A 88 -17.50 -23.25 -5.00
N ILE A 89 -17.81 -22.38 -4.06
CA ILE A 89 -19.12 -22.30 -3.39
C ILE A 89 -20.04 -21.34 -4.13
N SER A 90 -19.55 -20.15 -4.47
CA SER A 90 -20.37 -19.05 -4.99
C SER A 90 -19.67 -18.27 -6.10
N ARG A 91 -20.48 -17.51 -6.87
CA ARG A 91 -19.99 -16.56 -7.88
C ARG A 91 -20.74 -15.24 -7.74
N TYR A 92 -20.03 -14.22 -7.28
CA TYR A 92 -20.58 -12.88 -7.12
C TYR A 92 -20.50 -12.10 -8.44
N LYS A 93 -21.52 -11.30 -8.74
CA LYS A 93 -21.60 -10.47 -9.93
C LYS A 93 -21.76 -9.01 -9.54
N PHE A 94 -20.84 -8.18 -9.95
CA PHE A 94 -20.90 -6.71 -9.88
C PHE A 94 -20.33 -6.13 -11.16
N SER A 95 -20.55 -4.83 -11.42
CA SER A 95 -20.08 -4.19 -12.65
C SER A 95 -18.55 -4.15 -12.72
N LYS A 96 -18.01 -4.20 -13.93
CA LYS A 96 -16.56 -4.07 -14.16
C LYS A 96 -16.09 -2.75 -13.59
N ILE A 97 -15.10 -2.80 -12.71
CA ILE A 97 -14.38 -1.66 -12.17
C ILE A 97 -13.10 -1.52 -12.99
N ASN A 98 -12.91 -0.35 -13.58
CA ASN A 98 -11.67 -0.03 -14.30
C ASN A 98 -10.77 0.76 -13.33
N ASN A 99 -9.46 0.55 -13.39
CA ASN A 99 -8.45 1.26 -12.63
C ASN A 99 -8.39 0.94 -11.13
N PHE A 100 -7.80 -0.21 -10.83
CA PHE A 100 -7.23 -0.49 -9.52
C PHE A 100 -5.75 -0.04 -9.42
N GLU A 101 -5.29 0.86 -10.29
CA GLU A 101 -3.87 1.17 -10.48
C GLU A 101 -3.19 1.68 -9.21
N TYR A 102 -3.94 2.27 -8.28
CA TYR A 102 -3.36 2.85 -7.06
C TYR A 102 -3.75 2.13 -5.77
N PHE A 103 -4.90 1.47 -5.73
CA PHE A 103 -5.39 0.85 -4.51
C PHE A 103 -6.21 -0.40 -4.83
N ASP A 104 -5.72 -1.56 -4.44
CA ASP A 104 -6.51 -2.77 -4.44
C ASP A 104 -7.53 -2.70 -3.30
N PRO A 105 -8.83 -2.52 -3.59
CA PRO A 105 -9.84 -2.53 -2.54
C PRO A 105 -9.96 -3.92 -1.93
N ALA A 106 -9.86 -4.01 -0.61
CA ALA A 106 -10.03 -5.25 0.10
C ALA A 106 -11.49 -5.74 0.01
N LEU A 107 -11.65 -7.05 -0.13
CA LEU A 107 -12.95 -7.69 0.10
C LEU A 107 -13.22 -7.72 1.59
N VAL A 108 -14.42 -7.36 1.99
CA VAL A 108 -14.82 -7.37 3.40
C VAL A 108 -15.93 -8.39 3.60
N PHE A 109 -15.84 -9.13 4.68
CA PHE A 109 -16.80 -10.14 5.04
C PHE A 109 -17.45 -9.81 6.40
N LYS A 110 -18.77 -9.95 6.47
CA LYS A 110 -19.51 -10.03 7.72
C LYS A 110 -19.96 -11.48 7.86
N GLU A 111 -19.28 -12.23 8.72
CA GLU A 111 -19.45 -13.68 8.79
C GLU A 111 -19.17 -14.35 7.44
N GLU A 112 -20.19 -14.87 6.76
CA GLU A 112 -20.08 -15.50 5.43
C GLU A 112 -20.52 -14.56 4.29
N ASP A 113 -21.09 -13.39 4.61
CA ASP A 113 -21.60 -12.42 3.65
C ASP A 113 -20.47 -11.56 3.08
N LEU A 114 -20.45 -11.39 1.75
CA LEU A 114 -19.49 -10.53 1.07
C LEU A 114 -20.03 -9.11 0.92
N ILE A 115 -19.23 -8.13 1.28
CA ILE A 115 -19.50 -6.71 1.05
C ILE A 115 -18.48 -6.19 0.05
N PHE A 116 -18.98 -5.59 -1.04
CA PHE A 116 -18.17 -4.95 -2.06
C PHE A 116 -18.94 -3.83 -2.76
N PHE A 117 -18.37 -3.20 -3.78
CA PHE A 117 -18.98 -2.07 -4.47
C PHE A 117 -19.00 -2.25 -5.99
N ASP A 118 -19.87 -1.49 -6.69
CA ASP A 118 -19.91 -1.45 -8.14
C ASP A 118 -19.22 -0.19 -8.70
N LYS A 119 -19.07 -0.09 -10.02
CA LYS A 119 -18.42 1.04 -10.70
C LYS A 119 -19.04 2.41 -10.42
N ASN A 120 -20.25 2.47 -9.92
CA ASN A 120 -20.94 3.71 -9.56
C ASN A 120 -20.86 4.02 -8.07
N GLY A 121 -20.03 3.25 -7.32
CA GLY A 121 -19.88 3.38 -5.87
C GLY A 121 -21.08 2.87 -5.08
N SER A 122 -21.96 2.04 -5.69
CA SER A 122 -22.99 1.38 -4.88
C SER A 122 -22.38 0.28 -4.06
N ILE A 123 -22.61 0.28 -2.77
CA ILE A 123 -22.20 -0.79 -1.86
C ILE A 123 -23.24 -1.89 -1.90
N ILE A 124 -22.78 -3.13 -1.96
CA ILE A 124 -23.61 -4.31 -2.13
C ILE A 124 -23.20 -5.34 -1.09
N ARG A 125 -24.15 -5.81 -0.29
CA ARG A 125 -23.98 -6.98 0.58
C ARG A 125 -24.63 -8.19 -0.08
N PHE A 126 -23.88 -9.26 -0.19
CA PHE A 126 -24.32 -10.54 -0.74
C PHE A 126 -24.25 -11.59 0.33
N ASP A 127 -25.22 -12.51 0.36
CA ASP A 127 -25.11 -13.72 1.14
C ASP A 127 -24.11 -14.72 0.55
N ASN A 128 -23.84 -15.81 1.24
CA ASN A 128 -22.92 -16.85 0.81
C ASN A 128 -23.39 -17.61 -0.45
N LEU A 129 -24.66 -17.46 -0.86
CA LEU A 129 -25.23 -18.00 -2.10
C LEU A 129 -25.20 -16.99 -3.24
N SER A 130 -24.54 -15.85 -3.09
CA SER A 130 -24.43 -14.75 -4.06
C SER A 130 -25.74 -13.99 -4.32
N LYS A 131 -26.72 -14.08 -3.44
CA LYS A 131 -27.95 -13.29 -3.49
C LYS A 131 -27.69 -11.93 -2.83
N VAL A 132 -28.21 -10.86 -3.43
CA VAL A 132 -28.12 -9.51 -2.88
C VAL A 132 -29.05 -9.40 -1.67
N ILE A 133 -28.48 -9.08 -0.50
CA ILE A 133 -29.22 -8.76 0.71
C ILE A 133 -29.70 -7.31 0.63
N TRP A 134 -28.75 -6.40 0.42
CA TRP A 134 -29.07 -5.00 0.14
C TRP A 134 -28.06 -4.38 -0.82
N LYS A 135 -28.51 -3.28 -1.48
CA LYS A 135 -27.67 -2.44 -2.34
C LYS A 135 -28.02 -0.99 -2.08
N LYS A 136 -27.03 -0.18 -1.71
CA LYS A 136 -27.17 1.24 -1.38
C LYS A 136 -26.16 2.08 -2.13
N ASN A 137 -26.51 3.33 -2.42
CA ASN A 137 -25.62 4.27 -3.08
C ASN A 137 -25.80 5.66 -2.47
N TYR A 138 -24.71 6.27 -2.01
CA TYR A 138 -24.68 7.55 -1.29
C TYR A 138 -24.12 8.71 -2.13
N TYR A 139 -23.95 8.48 -3.43
CA TYR A 139 -23.37 9.44 -4.35
C TYR A 139 -24.42 10.15 -5.18
N SER A 140 -24.19 11.44 -5.47
CA SER A 140 -24.95 12.22 -6.45
C SER A 140 -24.75 11.69 -7.87
N LYS A 141 -25.58 12.16 -8.81
CA LYS A 141 -25.46 11.77 -10.23
C LYS A 141 -24.10 12.12 -10.85
N SER A 142 -23.48 13.24 -10.43
CA SER A 142 -22.16 13.67 -10.89
C SER A 142 -21.05 12.79 -10.35
N GLU A 143 -21.08 12.49 -9.07
CA GLU A 143 -20.09 11.65 -8.40
C GLU A 143 -20.08 10.20 -8.93
N LYS A 144 -21.24 9.63 -9.24
CA LYS A 144 -21.33 8.30 -9.86
C LYS A 144 -20.58 8.18 -11.18
N LYS A 145 -20.48 9.28 -11.94
CA LYS A 145 -19.77 9.30 -13.23
C LYS A 145 -18.26 9.24 -13.07
N THR A 146 -17.72 9.59 -11.91
CA THR A 146 -16.27 9.52 -11.65
C THR A 146 -15.79 8.12 -11.28
N SER A 147 -16.72 7.16 -11.15
CA SER A 147 -16.42 5.78 -10.77
C SER A 147 -15.61 5.71 -9.43
N PRO A 148 -16.20 6.12 -8.31
CA PRO A 148 -15.50 6.20 -7.05
C PRO A 148 -15.00 4.82 -6.60
N ILE A 149 -13.76 4.77 -6.11
CA ILE A 149 -13.14 3.58 -5.55
C ILE A 149 -13.30 3.65 -4.04
N LEU A 150 -13.77 2.57 -3.43
CA LEU A 150 -14.09 2.52 -2.01
C LEU A 150 -13.15 1.57 -1.28
N ASN A 151 -12.76 1.95 -0.08
CA ASN A 151 -12.13 1.09 0.91
C ASN A 151 -13.06 0.87 2.08
N PHE A 152 -12.97 -0.31 2.68
CA PHE A 152 -13.87 -0.75 3.73
C PHE A 152 -13.11 -1.24 4.95
N SER A 153 -13.70 -1.00 6.11
CA SER A 153 -13.35 -1.72 7.34
C SER A 153 -14.63 -1.94 8.14
N ILE A 154 -14.70 -3.07 8.80
CA ILE A 154 -15.89 -3.46 9.57
C ILE A 154 -15.54 -3.72 11.02
N GLN A 155 -16.36 -3.21 11.93
CA GLN A 155 -16.31 -3.57 13.34
C GLN A 155 -17.75 -3.75 13.83
N ASN A 156 -18.06 -4.93 14.32
CA ASN A 156 -19.39 -5.31 14.76
C ASN A 156 -20.47 -5.09 13.66
N GLU A 157 -21.39 -4.15 13.86
CA GLU A 157 -22.45 -3.81 12.92
C GLU A 157 -22.16 -2.52 12.13
N ILE A 158 -20.96 -1.96 12.27
CA ILE A 158 -20.54 -0.71 11.65
C ILE A 158 -19.58 -1.00 10.51
N LEU A 159 -19.90 -0.50 9.32
CA LEU A 159 -19.03 -0.47 8.17
C LEU A 159 -18.52 0.95 7.94
N ILE A 160 -17.22 1.15 8.03
CA ILE A 160 -16.56 2.41 7.69
C ILE A 160 -16.09 2.35 6.25
N VAL A 161 -16.35 3.41 5.52
CA VAL A 161 -16.02 3.55 4.11
C VAL A 161 -15.22 4.83 3.91
N THR A 162 -14.10 4.73 3.21
CA THR A 162 -13.38 5.86 2.64
C THR A 162 -13.36 5.73 1.13
N ASP A 163 -13.31 6.85 0.41
CA ASP A 163 -13.37 6.82 -1.05
C ASP A 163 -12.33 7.72 -1.73
N SER A 164 -12.23 7.56 -3.04
CA SER A 164 -11.37 8.36 -3.91
C SER A 164 -11.86 9.80 -4.15
N LEU A 165 -12.99 10.19 -3.57
CA LEU A 165 -13.58 11.54 -3.63
C LEU A 165 -13.40 12.31 -2.31
N SER A 166 -12.57 11.80 -1.41
CA SER A 166 -12.31 12.37 -0.08
C SER A 166 -13.53 12.36 0.85
N LYS A 167 -14.48 11.47 0.61
CA LYS A 167 -15.55 11.20 1.56
C LYS A 167 -15.20 10.04 2.47
N PHE A 168 -15.65 10.14 3.71
CA PHE A 168 -15.68 8.98 4.60
C PHE A 168 -17.00 8.97 5.37
N TYR A 169 -17.52 7.79 5.59
CA TYR A 169 -18.84 7.64 6.14
C TYR A 169 -19.03 6.28 6.82
N SER A 170 -19.99 6.22 7.69
CA SER A 170 -20.37 5.04 8.46
C SER A 170 -21.74 4.55 8.04
N ILE A 171 -21.89 3.24 7.93
CA ILE A 171 -23.10 2.56 7.52
C ILE A 171 -23.40 1.44 8.52
N ASN A 172 -24.68 1.25 8.86
CA ASN A 172 -25.10 0.03 9.51
C ASN A 172 -25.00 -1.14 8.52
N VAL A 173 -24.19 -2.15 8.84
CA VAL A 173 -23.91 -3.27 7.93
C VAL A 173 -25.13 -4.16 7.70
N GLU A 174 -26.05 -4.24 8.66
CA GLU A 174 -27.23 -5.09 8.54
C GLU A 174 -28.29 -4.49 7.61
N THR A 175 -28.51 -3.18 7.70
CA THR A 175 -29.58 -2.49 6.97
C THR A 175 -29.10 -1.75 5.74
N GLY A 176 -27.79 -1.47 5.68
CA GLY A 176 -27.21 -0.57 4.68
C GLY A 176 -27.61 0.90 4.89
N GLU A 177 -28.06 1.30 6.06
CA GLU A 177 -28.44 2.69 6.33
C GLU A 177 -27.24 3.53 6.74
N LEU A 178 -27.19 4.77 6.23
CA LEU A 178 -26.15 5.73 6.55
C LEU A 178 -26.29 6.19 8.01
N ILE A 179 -25.22 6.07 8.79
CA ILE A 179 -25.17 6.55 10.17
C ILE A 179 -24.68 8.00 10.17
N TRP A 180 -23.52 8.25 9.57
CA TRP A 180 -22.98 9.59 9.37
C TRP A 180 -22.11 9.65 8.12
N SER A 181 -21.89 10.86 7.58
CA SER A 181 -21.02 11.13 6.45
C SER A 181 -20.26 12.43 6.63
N LYS A 182 -18.98 12.42 6.28
CA LYS A 182 -18.07 13.56 6.34
C LYS A 182 -17.31 13.70 5.03
N ASN A 183 -16.86 14.92 4.74
CA ASN A 183 -15.89 15.18 3.69
C ASN A 183 -14.55 15.51 4.35
N HIS A 184 -13.48 15.04 3.75
CA HIS A 184 -12.10 15.39 4.11
C HIS A 184 -11.46 16.22 3.00
N ASN A 185 -10.36 16.92 3.29
CA ASN A 185 -9.71 17.78 2.30
C ASN A 185 -8.86 16.99 1.28
N SER A 186 -8.49 15.76 1.63
CA SER A 186 -7.63 14.88 0.84
C SER A 186 -8.11 13.43 0.93
N ILE A 187 -7.72 12.62 -0.04
CA ILE A 187 -8.07 11.18 -0.05
C ILE A 187 -7.28 10.44 1.02
N PHE A 188 -7.88 9.43 1.63
CA PHE A 188 -7.19 8.51 2.52
C PHE A 188 -6.48 7.44 1.69
N ILE A 189 -5.20 7.20 2.00
CA ILE A 189 -4.31 6.29 1.26
C ILE A 189 -3.79 5.12 2.08
N SER A 190 -4.33 4.93 3.28
CA SER A 190 -4.00 3.80 4.15
C SER A 190 -5.14 2.79 4.23
N ASP A 191 -4.86 1.68 4.89
CA ASP A 191 -5.93 0.85 5.43
C ASP A 191 -6.71 1.61 6.49
N ILE A 192 -7.98 1.24 6.66
CA ILE A 192 -8.82 1.75 7.72
C ILE A 192 -8.68 0.79 8.90
N LYS A 193 -8.16 1.26 10.01
CA LYS A 193 -8.11 0.47 11.25
C LYS A 193 -9.11 1.01 12.24
N ILE A 194 -9.81 0.10 12.93
CA ILE A 194 -10.82 0.47 13.93
C ILE A 194 -10.50 -0.24 15.24
N ASP A 195 -10.39 0.52 16.32
CA ASP A 195 -10.18 -0.01 17.67
C ASP A 195 -10.78 0.93 18.72
N ASP A 196 -11.35 0.39 19.79
CA ASP A 196 -11.92 1.13 20.93
C ASP A 196 -12.83 2.32 20.51
N ASN A 197 -13.72 2.11 19.53
CA ASN A 197 -14.59 3.14 18.96
C ASN A 197 -13.85 4.30 18.26
N GLN A 198 -12.64 4.07 17.81
CA GLN A 198 -11.82 5.04 17.07
C GLN A 198 -11.44 4.49 15.70
N ILE A 199 -11.36 5.40 14.72
CA ILE A 199 -10.97 5.12 13.33
C ILE A 199 -9.62 5.75 13.09
N TYR A 200 -8.69 4.97 12.56
CA TYR A 200 -7.32 5.40 12.25
C TYR A 200 -7.06 5.31 10.76
N VAL A 201 -6.65 6.41 10.15
CA VAL A 201 -6.39 6.53 8.72
C VAL A 201 -5.28 7.54 8.44
N ILE A 202 -4.63 7.40 7.27
CA ILE A 202 -3.63 8.35 6.78
C ILE A 202 -4.11 8.94 5.47
N ASP A 203 -4.00 10.26 5.31
CA ASP A 203 -4.36 10.95 4.09
C ASP A 203 -3.18 11.05 3.09
N SER A 204 -3.47 11.52 1.88
CA SER A 204 -2.47 11.69 0.82
C SER A 204 -1.44 12.80 1.07
N ASN A 205 -1.54 13.52 2.17
CA ASN A 205 -0.57 14.51 2.63
C ASN A 205 0.32 13.98 3.76
N ASN A 206 0.28 12.67 4.02
CA ASN A 206 0.96 11.98 5.13
C ASN A 206 0.47 12.37 6.54
N ASN A 207 -0.71 12.94 6.65
CA ASN A 207 -1.29 13.24 7.95
C ASN A 207 -2.01 12.02 8.48
N PHE A 208 -1.71 11.67 9.71
CA PHE A 208 -2.37 10.59 10.45
C PHE A 208 -3.54 11.14 11.25
N PHE A 209 -4.70 10.52 11.15
CA PHE A 209 -5.92 10.95 11.83
C PHE A 209 -6.49 9.84 12.70
N CYS A 210 -7.01 10.26 13.85
CA CYS A 210 -7.90 9.49 14.67
C CYS A 210 -9.27 10.18 14.73
N PHE A 211 -10.30 9.47 14.31
CA PHE A 211 -11.68 9.92 14.32
C PHE A 211 -12.55 9.06 15.26
N SER A 212 -13.61 9.64 15.77
CA SER A 212 -14.65 8.91 16.52
C SER A 212 -15.45 8.00 15.59
N LEU A 213 -15.62 6.75 15.97
CA LEU A 213 -16.48 5.79 15.24
C LEU A 213 -17.96 6.20 15.28
N LEU A 214 -18.39 6.89 16.35
CA LEU A 214 -19.79 7.23 16.58
C LEU A 214 -20.32 8.28 15.61
N ASP A 215 -19.53 9.32 15.35
CA ASP A 215 -19.98 10.49 14.60
C ASP A 215 -18.96 11.02 13.56
N GLY A 216 -17.79 10.38 13.44
CA GLY A 216 -16.72 10.80 12.51
C GLY A 216 -16.05 12.11 12.90
N SER A 217 -16.20 12.58 14.15
CA SER A 217 -15.48 13.77 14.64
C SER A 217 -14.00 13.47 14.85
N LYS A 218 -13.13 14.45 14.53
CA LYS A 218 -11.70 14.31 14.73
C LYS A 218 -11.38 14.34 16.25
N ILE A 219 -10.67 13.32 16.72
CA ILE A 219 -10.18 13.22 18.09
C ILE A 219 -8.79 13.85 18.19
N TRP A 220 -7.86 13.41 17.34
CA TRP A 220 -6.54 13.98 17.22
C TRP A 220 -5.99 13.78 15.80
N GLU A 221 -4.96 14.54 15.45
CA GLU A 221 -4.20 14.40 14.23
C GLU A 221 -2.71 14.55 14.49
N PHE A 222 -1.91 13.88 13.67
CA PHE A 222 -0.48 14.04 13.61
C PHE A 222 -0.08 14.39 12.19
N ASN A 223 0.59 15.53 12.01
CA ASN A 223 1.07 15.97 10.71
C ASN A 223 2.51 15.48 10.55
N ALA A 224 2.71 14.46 9.72
CA ALA A 224 4.04 14.07 9.30
C ALA A 224 4.56 15.08 8.25
N ASP A 225 5.85 14.98 7.93
CA ASP A 225 6.46 15.87 6.95
C ASP A 225 5.71 15.84 5.62
N PHE A 226 5.37 17.05 5.14
CA PHE A 226 4.72 17.20 3.83
C PHE A 226 5.65 16.74 2.71
N GLU A 227 5.11 15.90 1.83
CA GLU A 227 5.84 15.38 0.67
C GLU A 227 5.08 15.68 -0.62
N LEU A 228 5.82 16.15 -1.62
CA LEU A 228 5.29 16.35 -2.98
C LEU A 228 5.00 15.01 -3.66
N ILE A 229 5.65 13.95 -3.21
CA ILE A 229 5.52 12.60 -3.76
C ILE A 229 4.34 11.92 -3.09
N LYS A 230 3.50 11.28 -3.89
CA LYS A 230 2.38 10.48 -3.41
C LYS A 230 2.72 9.01 -3.52
N SER A 231 2.42 8.24 -2.48
CA SER A 231 2.60 6.80 -2.51
C SER A 231 1.72 6.16 -3.59
N GLN A 232 2.29 5.20 -4.30
CA GLN A 232 1.56 4.33 -5.24
C GLN A 232 0.98 3.08 -4.57
N LYS A 233 1.21 2.92 -3.27
CA LYS A 233 0.73 1.78 -2.48
C LYS A 233 0.05 2.31 -1.23
N LYS A 234 -0.92 1.57 -0.70
CA LYS A 234 -1.52 1.86 0.59
C LYS A 234 -0.45 1.93 1.67
N LEU A 235 -0.54 2.97 2.51
CA LEU A 235 0.28 3.08 3.71
C LEU A 235 -0.27 2.12 4.78
N SER A 236 0.65 1.46 5.46
CA SER A 236 0.30 0.50 6.50
C SER A 236 0.09 1.17 7.84
N ILE A 237 -0.92 0.72 8.55
CA ILE A 237 -1.17 1.06 9.94
C ILE A 237 -1.19 -0.24 10.75
N SER A 238 -0.51 -0.22 11.88
CA SER A 238 -0.52 -1.33 12.83
C SER A 238 -0.45 -0.78 14.25
N PHE A 239 -1.06 -1.42 15.22
CA PHE A 239 -1.00 -0.93 16.59
C PHE A 239 -1.08 -2.04 17.64
N ASP A 240 -0.58 -1.73 18.81
CA ASP A 240 -0.73 -2.51 20.01
C ASP A 240 -1.64 -1.75 21.02
N LYS A 241 -1.54 -2.08 22.29
CA LYS A 241 -2.39 -1.46 23.33
C LYS A 241 -2.07 0.01 23.59
N ILE A 242 -0.82 0.43 23.32
CA ILE A 242 -0.29 1.73 23.75
C ILE A 242 -0.04 2.63 22.55
N ASN A 243 0.60 2.10 21.51
CA ASN A 243 1.09 2.87 20.38
C ASN A 243 0.44 2.43 19.07
N VAL A 244 0.38 3.38 18.14
CA VAL A 244 0.09 3.14 16.73
C VAL A 244 1.37 3.35 15.92
N TYR A 245 1.58 2.49 14.94
CA TYR A 245 2.74 2.47 14.06
C TYR A 245 2.29 2.62 12.62
N PHE A 246 2.98 3.45 11.86
CA PHE A 246 2.67 3.63 10.44
C PHE A 246 3.92 4.00 9.65
N ASN A 247 3.89 3.77 8.35
CA ASN A 247 4.91 4.26 7.44
C ASN A 247 4.38 5.45 6.63
N ASN A 248 5.27 6.39 6.33
CA ASN A 248 4.99 7.46 5.37
C ASN A 248 5.37 7.05 3.94
N VAL A 249 5.16 7.93 2.98
CA VAL A 249 5.49 7.69 1.56
C VAL A 249 6.99 7.53 1.29
N LYS A 250 7.85 8.04 2.18
CA LYS A 250 9.31 7.88 2.10
C LYS A 250 9.79 6.56 2.69
N GLY A 251 8.94 5.83 3.40
CA GLY A 251 9.29 4.61 4.11
C GLY A 251 9.75 4.84 5.56
N ASP A 252 9.75 6.07 6.07
CA ASP A 252 10.03 6.31 7.48
C ASP A 252 8.92 5.72 8.33
N ILE A 253 9.28 5.07 9.42
CA ILE A 253 8.35 4.46 10.36
C ILE A 253 8.16 5.38 11.55
N TYR A 254 6.92 5.62 11.89
CA TYR A 254 6.50 6.45 13.01
C TYR A 254 5.84 5.60 14.08
N SER A 255 6.09 5.94 15.33
CA SER A 255 5.32 5.48 16.47
C SER A 255 4.67 6.68 17.15
N LEU A 256 3.36 6.63 17.34
CA LEU A 256 2.59 7.64 18.06
C LEU A 256 1.90 7.00 19.27
N ASP A 257 1.74 7.78 20.33
CA ASP A 257 0.86 7.43 21.44
C ASP A 257 -0.59 7.34 20.93
N LYS A 258 -1.23 6.21 21.11
CA LYS A 258 -2.57 5.92 20.60
C LYS A 258 -3.65 6.86 21.17
N THR A 259 -3.47 7.37 22.39
CA THR A 259 -4.48 8.15 23.10
C THR A 259 -4.54 9.60 22.65
N ASN A 260 -3.40 10.19 22.29
CA ASN A 260 -3.27 11.62 22.03
C ASN A 260 -2.56 11.99 20.73
N GLY A 261 -2.02 10.99 19.99
CA GLY A 261 -1.30 11.21 18.73
C GLY A 261 0.10 11.82 18.89
N ASN A 262 0.65 11.89 20.08
CA ASN A 262 1.98 12.43 20.29
C ASN A 262 3.06 11.48 19.75
N LEU A 263 4.07 12.09 19.11
CA LEU A 263 5.20 11.33 18.56
C LEU A 263 6.01 10.68 19.68
N VAL A 264 6.25 9.37 19.55
CA VAL A 264 7.12 8.60 20.43
C VAL A 264 8.51 8.46 19.82
N TRP A 265 8.59 8.01 18.57
CA TRP A 265 9.86 7.90 17.83
C TRP A 265 9.61 7.86 16.30
N ILE A 266 10.67 8.13 15.53
CA ILE A 266 10.74 7.98 14.07
C ILE A 266 11.97 7.15 13.74
N THR A 267 11.82 6.18 12.83
CA THR A 267 12.91 5.37 12.31
C THR A 267 12.95 5.49 10.79
N PRO A 268 13.98 6.12 10.21
CA PRO A 268 14.18 6.12 8.76
C PRO A 268 14.56 4.73 8.27
N THR A 269 13.89 4.24 7.20
CA THR A 269 14.20 2.93 6.60
C THR A 269 14.77 3.02 5.19
N ARG A 270 14.85 4.22 4.62
CA ARG A 270 15.41 4.46 3.28
C ARG A 270 16.92 4.49 3.29
N ASN A 271 17.53 4.12 2.17
CA ASN A 271 18.93 4.42 1.91
C ASN A 271 19.05 5.90 1.50
N THR A 272 19.93 6.65 2.18
CA THR A 272 20.05 8.12 2.03
C THR A 272 20.61 8.57 0.66
N ASP A 273 21.19 7.68 -0.12
CA ASP A 273 21.98 8.04 -1.30
C ASP A 273 21.18 8.13 -2.61
N GLU A 274 19.87 7.84 -2.60
CA GLU A 274 19.09 7.74 -3.83
C GLU A 274 17.79 8.54 -3.77
N PHE A 275 17.90 9.86 -3.85
CA PHE A 275 16.74 10.78 -3.87
C PHE A 275 15.71 10.44 -4.96
N PHE A 276 16.16 9.96 -6.12
CA PHE A 276 15.29 9.60 -7.24
C PHE A 276 14.54 8.26 -7.06
N GLN A 277 15.05 7.34 -6.24
CA GLN A 277 14.41 6.04 -6.03
C GLN A 277 13.28 6.08 -4.98
N SER A 278 13.17 7.15 -4.21
CA SER A 278 12.07 7.32 -3.25
C SER A 278 10.69 7.39 -3.92
N PHE A 279 10.61 7.81 -5.19
CA PHE A 279 9.37 7.87 -5.97
C PHE A 279 8.72 6.50 -6.21
N LEU A 280 9.51 5.44 -6.18
CA LEU A 280 9.07 4.08 -6.48
C LEU A 280 9.06 3.18 -5.25
N LEU A 281 9.24 3.75 -4.05
CA LEU A 281 9.28 2.96 -2.85
C LEU A 281 7.94 2.27 -2.61
N LYS A 282 7.98 0.96 -2.48
CA LYS A 282 6.86 0.11 -2.08
C LYS A 282 7.27 -0.64 -0.83
N SER A 283 6.60 -0.38 0.27
CA SER A 283 6.81 -1.10 1.52
C SER A 283 5.76 -2.18 1.71
N SER A 284 6.11 -3.23 2.43
CA SER A 284 5.15 -4.21 2.93
C SER A 284 4.22 -3.59 3.97
N GLU A 285 3.21 -4.32 4.38
CA GLU A 285 2.50 -4.00 5.61
C GLU A 285 3.43 -4.16 6.83
N ILE A 286 3.24 -3.27 7.81
CA ILE A 286 3.92 -3.36 9.10
C ILE A 286 3.27 -4.49 9.90
N VAL A 287 4.08 -5.45 10.34
CA VAL A 287 3.63 -6.55 11.18
C VAL A 287 4.28 -6.44 12.54
N LEU A 288 3.49 -6.55 13.61
CA LEU A 288 3.97 -6.48 14.98
C LEU A 288 3.90 -7.85 15.66
N ASP A 289 4.98 -8.21 16.33
CA ASP A 289 4.95 -9.26 17.34
C ASP A 289 4.91 -8.66 18.77
N LYS A 290 5.29 -9.45 19.75
CA LYS A 290 5.33 -9.01 21.16
C LYS A 290 6.27 -7.82 21.39
N ASN A 291 7.45 -7.80 20.77
CA ASN A 291 8.52 -6.84 21.04
C ASN A 291 8.95 -6.03 19.83
N ASN A 292 8.74 -6.54 18.64
CA ASN A 292 9.32 -6.03 17.40
C ASN A 292 8.27 -5.64 16.38
N LEU A 293 8.69 -4.78 15.47
CA LEU A 293 8.03 -4.39 14.25
C LEU A 293 8.84 -4.92 13.07
N TYR A 294 8.16 -5.49 12.09
CA TYR A 294 8.76 -6.02 10.87
C TYR A 294 8.17 -5.32 9.66
N ILE A 295 9.05 -4.90 8.74
CA ILE A 295 8.68 -4.26 7.49
C ILE A 295 9.77 -4.53 6.45
N SER A 296 9.37 -4.75 5.21
CA SER A 296 10.26 -4.85 4.06
C SER A 296 9.91 -3.83 3.00
N ASN A 297 10.82 -3.60 2.05
CA ASN A 297 10.58 -2.73 0.92
C ASN A 297 11.28 -3.24 -0.35
N ASN A 298 10.91 -2.65 -1.49
CA ASN A 298 11.49 -2.97 -2.80
C ASN A 298 12.86 -2.29 -3.05
N GLN A 299 13.54 -1.81 -2.02
CA GLN A 299 14.92 -1.34 -2.05
C GLN A 299 15.85 -2.33 -1.34
N ASN A 300 15.58 -3.62 -1.49
CA ASN A 300 16.39 -4.70 -0.95
C ASN A 300 16.63 -4.57 0.57
N SER A 301 15.56 -4.26 1.31
CA SER A 301 15.67 -4.02 2.75
C SER A 301 14.51 -4.63 3.51
N PHE A 302 14.85 -5.49 4.47
CA PHE A 302 13.92 -6.02 5.43
C PHE A 302 14.44 -5.70 6.85
N PHE A 303 13.58 -5.11 7.67
CA PHE A 303 13.93 -4.60 8.99
C PHE A 303 13.18 -5.32 10.10
N SER A 304 13.86 -5.53 11.20
CA SER A 304 13.27 -5.72 12.52
C SER A 304 13.61 -4.51 13.38
N ILE A 305 12.59 -3.89 13.94
CA ILE A 305 12.69 -2.66 14.72
C ILE A 305 12.09 -2.91 16.11
N ASP A 306 12.79 -2.52 17.16
CA ASP A 306 12.26 -2.58 18.53
C ASP A 306 11.10 -1.60 18.69
N LYS A 307 9.93 -2.08 19.08
CA LYS A 307 8.70 -1.28 19.16
C LYS A 307 8.76 -0.14 20.16
N ARG A 308 9.54 -0.27 21.23
CA ARG A 308 9.60 0.71 22.31
C ARG A 308 10.51 1.86 21.99
N SER A 309 11.64 1.57 21.37
CA SER A 309 12.70 2.54 21.12
C SER A 309 12.80 3.02 19.68
N GLY A 310 12.25 2.26 18.72
CA GLY A 310 12.44 2.51 17.30
C GLY A 310 13.82 2.11 16.78
N PHE A 311 14.68 1.49 17.60
CA PHE A 311 15.99 1.04 17.14
C PHE A 311 15.89 -0.16 16.20
N ILE A 312 16.67 -0.13 15.13
CA ILE A 312 16.78 -1.24 14.18
C ILE A 312 17.58 -2.35 14.85
N ASN A 313 16.94 -3.50 15.14
CA ASN A 313 17.61 -4.67 15.68
C ASN A 313 18.50 -5.33 14.62
N TRP A 314 17.97 -5.46 13.41
CA TRP A 314 18.69 -5.97 12.26
C TRP A 314 18.06 -5.50 10.95
N LYS A 315 18.86 -5.53 9.90
CA LYS A 315 18.48 -5.31 8.50
C LYS A 315 19.01 -6.46 7.67
N GLN A 316 18.17 -7.03 6.81
CA GLN A 316 18.53 -8.05 5.83
C GLN A 316 18.31 -7.54 4.41
N ASN A 317 19.13 -8.01 3.48
CA ASN A 317 19.03 -7.65 2.06
C ASN A 317 18.00 -8.55 1.38
N ILE A 318 16.73 -8.22 1.54
CA ILE A 318 15.60 -8.95 0.96
C ILE A 318 14.70 -7.95 0.24
N ASP A 319 14.57 -8.09 -1.08
CA ASP A 319 13.68 -7.29 -1.92
C ASP A 319 12.26 -7.87 -1.88
N SER A 320 11.45 -7.37 -0.97
CA SER A 320 10.05 -7.79 -0.83
C SER A 320 9.17 -6.61 -0.45
N ASN A 321 8.00 -6.52 -1.03
CA ASN A 321 6.96 -5.59 -0.63
C ASN A 321 5.66 -6.29 -0.18
N ILE A 322 5.76 -7.58 0.10
CA ILE A 322 4.64 -8.43 0.55
C ILE A 322 4.67 -8.50 2.08
N LYS A 323 3.50 -8.54 2.69
CA LYS A 323 3.35 -8.71 4.13
C LYS A 323 4.11 -9.95 4.62
N PRO A 324 5.08 -9.83 5.53
CA PRO A 324 5.75 -10.99 6.10
C PRO A 324 4.80 -11.77 7.01
N ILE A 325 4.96 -13.07 7.04
CA ILE A 325 4.22 -13.98 7.94
C ILE A 325 5.16 -14.42 9.05
N ILE A 326 4.72 -14.25 10.29
CA ILE A 326 5.50 -14.61 11.47
C ILE A 326 4.84 -15.79 12.15
N ILE A 327 5.62 -16.86 12.33
CA ILE A 327 5.18 -18.07 13.04
C ILE A 327 6.22 -18.40 14.11
N ASN A 328 5.88 -18.13 15.37
CA ASN A 328 6.81 -18.27 16.50
C ASN A 328 8.08 -17.42 16.28
N GLU A 329 9.23 -18.05 16.13
CA GLU A 329 10.53 -17.38 15.90
C GLU A 329 10.92 -17.31 14.41
N LEU A 330 10.07 -17.81 13.51
CA LEU A 330 10.32 -17.84 12.08
C LEU A 330 9.56 -16.74 11.38
N ILE A 331 10.22 -16.13 10.40
CA ILE A 331 9.65 -15.10 9.53
C ILE A 331 9.70 -15.59 8.10
N PHE A 332 8.57 -15.57 7.43
CA PHE A 332 8.44 -15.98 6.03
C PHE A 332 8.08 -14.79 5.17
N THR A 333 8.76 -14.66 4.04
CA THR A 333 8.45 -13.65 3.03
C THR A 333 8.72 -14.18 1.63
N ILE A 334 8.18 -13.51 0.62
CA ILE A 334 8.43 -13.80 -0.79
C ILE A 334 9.04 -12.56 -1.41
N THR A 335 10.16 -12.72 -2.11
CA THR A 335 10.78 -11.60 -2.83
C THR A 335 9.98 -11.22 -4.07
N ASN A 336 10.26 -10.03 -4.62
CA ASN A 336 9.66 -9.59 -5.88
C ASN A 336 10.03 -10.52 -7.07
N ASP A 337 11.14 -11.24 -6.99
CA ASP A 337 11.56 -12.26 -7.96
C ASP A 337 10.91 -13.64 -7.72
N GLY A 338 10.07 -13.77 -6.69
CA GLY A 338 9.34 -14.99 -6.39
C GLY A 338 10.10 -16.02 -5.53
N LEU A 339 11.21 -15.63 -4.93
CA LEU A 339 11.94 -16.48 -4.00
C LEU A 339 11.27 -16.47 -2.63
N PHE A 340 11.16 -17.64 -2.02
CA PHE A 340 10.60 -17.83 -0.68
C PHE A 340 11.73 -17.90 0.36
N PHE A 341 11.67 -17.04 1.34
CA PHE A 341 12.62 -16.97 2.45
C PHE A 341 11.95 -17.25 3.78
#